data_7c378c356ee94f6613da784f4082b74f
#
_entry.id   7c378c356ee94f6613da784f4082b74f
#
_cell.length_a   1.000
_cell.length_b   1.000
_cell.length_c   1.000
_cell.angle_alpha   90.00
_cell.angle_beta   90.00
_cell.angle_gamma   90.00
#
_symmetry.space_group_name_H-M   'P 1'
#
loop_
_entity.id
_entity.type
_entity.pdbx_description
1 polymer ?
#
loop_
_entity_poly.entity_id
_entity_poly.type
_entity_poly.pdbx_seq_one_letter_code
_entity_poly.pdbx_strand_id
1 'polypeptide(L)'
;RSPDGDERQVGGDDQPAYRTRFVGAFRDGLVAVGGFTRHHPGPLLGAAVLFVAAALGGWQLTAAYAVDLPPTEDVGAVFGTFPVAAFVMIAANNWLVSATAIYGGVALGVPTAVDMLLNGFLVGAISGIADPLVVAALVAPHGVIELPAIIIAGGLGFHLAATVAGVFRGTRTSTDLAAVLRLAYRVLLGLAVVLVVASFVEAFLTPAIAEAVLA
;
A
#
# COMPACT_ATOMS: atom_id res chain seq x y z
N ARG A 1 31.93 -25.87 54.36
CA ARG A 1 31.09 -24.68 53.99
C ARG A 1 31.21 -24.49 52.52
N SER A 2 30.29 -25.08 51.74
CA SER A 2 30.09 -24.77 50.34
C SER A 2 29.21 -23.50 50.23
N PRO A 3 29.51 -22.59 49.32
CA PRO A 3 28.54 -21.59 48.92
C PRO A 3 27.74 -22.15 47.74
N ASP A 4 26.45 -22.36 47.98
CA ASP A 4 25.49 -22.68 46.94
C ASP A 4 25.43 -21.55 45.92
N GLY A 5 25.72 -21.87 44.68
CA GLY A 5 25.55 -21.02 43.53
C GLY A 5 24.05 -20.88 43.22
N ASP A 6 23.52 -19.70 43.43
CA ASP A 6 22.21 -19.27 42.94
C ASP A 6 22.28 -19.09 41.41
N GLU A 7 22.13 -20.20 40.67
CA GLU A 7 21.86 -20.16 39.24
C GLU A 7 20.45 -19.62 39.01
N ARG A 8 20.34 -18.32 38.91
CA ARG A 8 19.14 -17.70 38.37
C ARG A 8 18.90 -18.19 36.95
N GLN A 9 17.93 -19.07 36.81
CA GLN A 9 17.33 -19.42 35.53
C GLN A 9 16.78 -18.14 34.89
N VAL A 10 17.58 -17.52 34.03
CA VAL A 10 17.14 -16.50 33.09
C VAL A 10 16.64 -17.23 31.86
N GLY A 11 15.37 -17.21 31.66
CA GLY A 11 14.87 -17.54 30.33
C GLY A 11 13.67 -18.47 30.30
N GLY A 12 12.55 -18.02 29.87
CA GLY A 12 11.50 -18.88 29.33
C GLY A 12 10.13 -18.26 29.10
N ASP A 13 9.74 -17.19 29.78
CA ASP A 13 8.33 -16.77 29.76
C ASP A 13 8.00 -15.50 28.94
N ASP A 14 8.96 -14.84 28.31
CA ASP A 14 8.70 -13.60 27.57
C ASP A 14 8.21 -13.80 26.14
N GLN A 15 8.36 -14.98 25.56
CA GLN A 15 8.00 -15.25 24.15
C GLN A 15 6.49 -15.14 23.83
N PRO A 16 5.54 -15.60 24.64
CA PRO A 16 4.13 -15.48 24.33
C PRO A 16 3.63 -14.02 24.38
N ALA A 17 4.20 -13.19 25.24
CA ALA A 17 3.79 -11.79 25.38
C ALA A 17 4.16 -10.93 24.17
N TYR A 18 5.30 -11.17 23.50
CA TYR A 18 5.70 -10.46 22.28
C TYR A 18 4.82 -10.84 21.07
N ARG A 19 4.52 -12.13 20.90
CA ARG A 19 3.63 -12.60 19.81
C ARG A 19 2.23 -12.00 19.93
N THR A 20 1.67 -11.95 21.11
CA THR A 20 0.33 -11.37 21.34
C THR A 20 0.32 -9.85 21.09
N ARG A 21 1.37 -9.13 21.45
CA ARG A 21 1.50 -7.69 21.20
C ARG A 21 1.69 -7.41 19.70
N PHE A 22 2.47 -8.22 19.00
CA PHE A 22 2.72 -8.06 17.57
C PHE A 22 1.44 -8.28 16.75
N VAL A 23 0.74 -9.38 16.96
CA VAL A 23 -0.56 -9.67 16.30
C VAL A 23 -1.60 -8.59 16.63
N GLY A 24 -1.63 -8.13 17.91
CA GLY A 24 -2.50 -7.05 18.33
C GLY A 24 -2.26 -5.76 17.54
N ALA A 25 -1.01 -5.39 17.28
CA ALA A 25 -0.68 -4.17 16.54
C ALA A 25 -1.22 -4.18 15.09
N PHE A 26 -1.15 -5.32 14.40
CA PHE A 26 -1.71 -5.44 13.05
C PHE A 26 -3.24 -5.42 13.04
N ARG A 27 -3.88 -6.10 13.99
CA ARG A 27 -5.34 -6.03 14.16
C ARG A 27 -5.80 -4.59 14.42
N ASP A 28 -5.14 -3.88 15.33
CA ASP A 28 -5.43 -2.49 15.64
C ASP A 28 -5.16 -1.58 14.43
N GLY A 29 -4.17 -1.94 13.61
CA GLY A 29 -3.91 -1.30 12.33
C GLY A 29 -5.08 -1.43 11.35
N LEU A 30 -5.61 -2.64 11.15
CA LEU A 30 -6.76 -2.88 10.29
C LEU A 30 -8.02 -2.13 10.78
N VAL A 31 -8.24 -2.11 12.10
CA VAL A 31 -9.32 -1.30 12.70
C VAL A 31 -9.10 0.19 12.43
N ALA A 32 -7.85 0.67 12.49
CA ALA A 32 -7.52 2.06 12.20
C ALA A 32 -7.75 2.42 10.72
N VAL A 33 -7.45 1.51 9.77
CA VAL A 33 -7.80 1.67 8.35
C VAL A 33 -9.30 1.86 8.19
N GLY A 34 -10.12 0.95 8.73
CA GLY A 34 -11.58 1.05 8.66
C GLY A 34 -12.15 2.28 9.36
N GLY A 35 -11.55 2.70 10.48
CA GLY A 35 -11.90 3.93 11.19
C GLY A 35 -11.58 5.16 10.35
N PHE A 36 -10.38 5.24 9.77
CA PHE A 36 -9.98 6.37 8.95
C PHE A 36 -10.89 6.54 7.74
N THR A 37 -11.17 5.46 7.00
CA THR A 37 -12.01 5.50 5.80
C THR A 37 -13.43 6.00 6.06
N ARG A 38 -13.99 5.65 7.22
CA ARG A 38 -15.35 6.08 7.61
C ARG A 38 -15.42 7.53 8.05
N HIS A 39 -14.39 8.03 8.74
CA HIS A 39 -14.45 9.34 9.38
C HIS A 39 -13.81 10.46 8.56
N HIS A 40 -13.05 10.14 7.51
CA HIS A 40 -12.31 11.12 6.69
C HIS A 40 -12.59 10.96 5.17
N PRO A 41 -13.86 11.02 4.72
CA PRO A 41 -14.20 10.82 3.31
C PRO A 41 -13.63 11.92 2.40
N GLY A 42 -13.50 13.16 2.88
CA GLY A 42 -13.00 14.27 2.07
C GLY A 42 -11.56 14.08 1.56
N PRO A 43 -10.57 13.85 2.44
CA PRO A 43 -9.21 13.54 2.02
C PRO A 43 -9.10 12.29 1.14
N LEU A 44 -9.91 11.26 1.39
CA LEU A 44 -9.98 10.06 0.56
C LEU A 44 -10.47 10.39 -0.85
N LEU A 45 -11.55 11.16 -0.95
CA LEU A 45 -12.08 11.59 -2.24
C LEU A 45 -11.04 12.41 -3.00
N GLY A 46 -10.33 13.32 -2.33
CA GLY A 46 -9.25 14.10 -2.94
C GLY A 46 -8.14 13.20 -3.52
N ALA A 47 -7.68 12.19 -2.78
CA ALA A 47 -6.70 11.22 -3.24
C ALA A 47 -7.23 10.40 -4.43
N ALA A 48 -8.47 9.90 -4.34
CA ALA A 48 -9.10 9.13 -5.39
C ALA A 48 -9.27 9.94 -6.69
N VAL A 49 -9.75 11.18 -6.59
CA VAL A 49 -9.91 12.08 -7.76
C VAL A 49 -8.57 12.33 -8.43
N LEU A 50 -7.52 12.62 -7.65
CA LEU A 50 -6.20 12.88 -8.21
C LEU A 50 -5.61 11.64 -8.89
N PHE A 51 -5.73 10.48 -8.25
CA PHE A 51 -5.29 9.20 -8.80
C PHE A 51 -6.03 8.85 -10.10
N VAL A 52 -7.36 8.90 -10.09
CA VAL A 52 -8.19 8.57 -11.27
C VAL A 52 -7.97 9.56 -12.41
N ALA A 53 -7.85 10.86 -12.12
CA ALA A 53 -7.56 11.86 -13.15
C ALA A 53 -6.20 11.59 -13.82
N ALA A 54 -5.18 11.23 -13.03
CA ALA A 54 -3.88 10.86 -13.56
C ALA A 54 -3.93 9.54 -14.36
N ALA A 55 -4.71 8.55 -13.92
CA ALA A 55 -4.91 7.31 -14.65
C ALA A 55 -5.60 7.54 -16.00
N LEU A 56 -6.63 8.36 -16.04
CA LEU A 56 -7.28 8.75 -17.29
C LEU A 56 -6.32 9.49 -18.22
N GLY A 57 -5.49 10.39 -17.67
CA GLY A 57 -4.45 11.09 -18.45
C GLY A 57 -3.41 10.14 -19.03
N GLY A 58 -2.91 9.20 -18.24
CA GLY A 58 -1.97 8.17 -18.67
C GLY A 58 -2.55 7.29 -19.76
N TRP A 59 -3.78 6.80 -19.55
CA TRP A 59 -4.50 6.00 -20.54
C TRP A 59 -4.71 6.76 -21.86
N GLN A 60 -5.18 7.99 -21.83
CA GLN A 60 -5.38 8.80 -23.05
C GLN A 60 -4.08 9.04 -23.80
N LEU A 61 -2.99 9.28 -23.08
CA LEU A 61 -1.69 9.54 -23.69
C LEU A 61 -1.15 8.31 -24.42
N THR A 62 -1.40 7.12 -23.91
CA THR A 62 -0.81 5.87 -24.40
C THR A 62 -1.74 5.05 -25.29
N ALA A 63 -3.06 5.23 -25.20
CA ALA A 63 -4.04 4.48 -26.00
C ALA A 63 -3.85 4.64 -27.54
N ALA A 64 -3.27 5.78 -27.96
CA ALA A 64 -2.93 5.99 -29.38
C ALA A 64 -1.70 5.17 -29.82
N TYR A 65 -0.95 4.59 -28.90
CA TYR A 65 0.27 3.81 -29.12
C TYR A 65 0.09 2.35 -28.70
N ALA A 66 -1.17 1.86 -28.67
CA ALA A 66 -1.46 0.47 -28.32
C ALA A 66 -0.58 -0.47 -29.14
N VAL A 67 0.17 -1.31 -28.45
CA VAL A 67 1.07 -2.31 -29.05
C VAL A 67 0.38 -3.66 -28.89
N ASP A 68 0.24 -4.41 -29.99
CA ASP A 68 -0.10 -5.83 -29.92
C ASP A 68 1.06 -6.54 -29.22
N LEU A 69 0.96 -6.68 -27.93
CA LEU A 69 1.86 -7.54 -27.17
C LEU A 69 1.54 -8.97 -27.62
N PRO A 70 2.53 -9.74 -28.13
CA PRO A 70 2.30 -11.14 -28.43
C PRO A 70 1.76 -11.82 -27.18
N PRO A 71 0.81 -12.78 -27.31
CA PRO A 71 0.39 -13.58 -26.20
C PRO A 71 1.64 -14.12 -25.51
N THR A 72 1.79 -13.83 -24.23
CA THR A 72 2.97 -14.20 -23.49
C THR A 72 3.01 -15.71 -23.38
N GLU A 73 3.75 -16.36 -24.28
CA GLU A 73 3.97 -17.82 -24.27
C GLU A 73 4.64 -18.26 -22.97
N ASP A 74 5.07 -17.30 -22.14
CA ASP A 74 5.77 -17.59 -20.90
C ASP A 74 5.54 -16.49 -19.83
N VAL A 75 4.30 -16.40 -19.30
CA VAL A 75 4.00 -15.55 -18.14
C VAL A 75 4.90 -15.95 -16.96
N GLY A 76 5.26 -17.25 -16.85
CA GLY A 76 6.21 -17.76 -15.87
C GLY A 76 7.62 -17.20 -16.03
N ALA A 77 8.05 -16.83 -17.26
CA ALA A 77 9.35 -16.20 -17.48
C ALA A 77 9.44 -14.78 -16.92
N VAL A 78 8.32 -14.05 -16.87
CA VAL A 78 8.27 -12.70 -16.28
C VAL A 78 8.42 -12.72 -14.78
N PHE A 79 7.81 -13.71 -14.10
CA PHE A 79 7.82 -13.84 -12.63
C PHE A 79 8.89 -14.79 -12.10
N GLY A 80 9.56 -15.56 -12.98
CA GLY A 80 10.60 -16.52 -12.65
C GLY A 80 10.06 -17.79 -11.98
N THR A 81 10.94 -18.80 -11.84
CA THR A 81 10.61 -20.11 -11.24
C THR A 81 10.43 -20.06 -9.73
N PHE A 82 10.78 -18.94 -9.08
CA PHE A 82 10.62 -18.76 -7.63
C PHE A 82 9.98 -17.40 -7.32
N PRO A 83 8.66 -17.32 -7.22
CA PRO A 83 7.93 -16.06 -7.01
C PRO A 83 8.14 -15.44 -5.62
N VAL A 84 8.84 -16.11 -4.69
CA VAL A 84 9.07 -15.60 -3.33
C VAL A 84 9.87 -14.29 -3.34
N ALA A 85 10.90 -14.18 -4.19
CA ALA A 85 11.67 -12.95 -4.30
C ALA A 85 10.80 -11.81 -4.87
N ALA A 86 10.02 -12.08 -5.92
CA ALA A 86 9.08 -11.13 -6.49
C ALA A 86 8.04 -10.69 -5.45
N PHE A 87 7.43 -11.65 -4.73
CA PHE A 87 6.49 -11.38 -3.65
C PHE A 87 7.05 -10.41 -2.60
N VAL A 88 8.27 -10.67 -2.10
CA VAL A 88 8.89 -9.80 -1.09
C VAL A 88 9.19 -8.41 -1.66
N MET A 89 9.69 -8.33 -2.90
CA MET A 89 9.98 -7.05 -3.55
C MET A 89 8.70 -6.23 -3.77
N ILE A 90 7.63 -6.84 -4.26
CA ILE A 90 6.34 -6.20 -4.50
C ILE A 90 5.76 -5.71 -3.16
N ALA A 91 5.72 -6.56 -2.14
CA ALA A 91 5.20 -6.21 -0.82
C ALA A 91 5.98 -5.03 -0.20
N ALA A 92 7.31 -5.05 -0.30
CA ALA A 92 8.16 -3.98 0.22
C ALA A 92 7.97 -2.68 -0.57
N ASN A 93 7.89 -2.74 -1.91
CA ASN A 93 7.67 -1.58 -2.75
C ASN A 93 6.32 -0.92 -2.46
N ASN A 94 5.24 -1.70 -2.43
CA ASN A 94 3.89 -1.17 -2.23
C ASN A 94 3.70 -0.61 -0.81
N TRP A 95 4.37 -1.24 0.19
CA TRP A 95 4.42 -0.68 1.53
C TRP A 95 5.21 0.64 1.58
N LEU A 96 6.34 0.73 0.87
CA LEU A 96 7.14 1.96 0.81
C LEU A 96 6.38 3.09 0.11
N VAL A 97 5.71 2.82 -1.02
CA VAL A 97 4.81 3.77 -1.70
C VAL A 97 3.73 4.28 -0.74
N SER A 98 3.09 3.37 0.02
CA SER A 98 2.09 3.77 1.02
C SER A 98 2.70 4.61 2.14
N ALA A 99 3.92 4.31 2.59
CA ALA A 99 4.61 5.09 3.60
C ALA A 99 4.97 6.50 3.10
N THR A 100 5.49 6.62 1.87
CA THR A 100 5.82 7.91 1.25
C THR A 100 4.56 8.74 1.00
N ALA A 101 3.47 8.12 0.54
CA ALA A 101 2.18 8.78 0.37
C ALA A 101 1.64 9.33 1.70
N ILE A 102 1.68 8.56 2.79
CA ILE A 102 1.21 8.99 4.12
C ILE A 102 2.10 10.10 4.67
N TYR A 103 3.40 9.85 4.81
CA TYR A 103 4.32 10.78 5.47
C TYR A 103 4.71 11.97 4.61
N GLY A 104 4.45 11.92 3.29
CA GLY A 104 4.51 13.06 2.39
C GLY A 104 3.59 14.21 2.82
N GLY A 105 2.58 13.91 3.64
CA GLY A 105 1.73 14.91 4.29
C GLY A 105 2.48 15.87 5.20
N VAL A 106 3.62 15.46 5.79
CA VAL A 106 4.46 16.35 6.62
C VAL A 106 5.04 17.51 5.80
N ALA A 107 5.35 17.26 4.53
CA ALA A 107 5.78 18.29 3.57
C ALA A 107 4.59 18.93 2.85
N LEU A 108 3.53 19.26 3.59
CA LEU A 108 2.30 19.93 3.11
C LEU A 108 1.57 19.16 1.99
N GLY A 109 1.82 17.86 1.88
CA GLY A 109 1.16 16.96 0.94
C GLY A 109 1.70 16.98 -0.49
N VAL A 110 2.80 17.70 -0.76
CA VAL A 110 3.40 17.72 -2.10
C VAL A 110 3.89 16.33 -2.51
N PRO A 111 4.68 15.59 -1.70
CA PRO A 111 5.06 14.21 -2.05
C PRO A 111 3.83 13.29 -2.17
N THR A 112 2.84 13.43 -1.30
CA THR A 112 1.58 12.68 -1.39
C THR A 112 0.90 12.89 -2.74
N ALA A 113 0.80 14.14 -3.21
CA ALA A 113 0.19 14.45 -4.49
C ALA A 113 1.00 13.84 -5.65
N VAL A 114 2.33 13.92 -5.59
CA VAL A 114 3.23 13.31 -6.58
C VAL A 114 3.04 11.80 -6.63
N ASP A 115 2.97 11.14 -5.48
CA ASP A 115 2.72 9.69 -5.40
C ASP A 115 1.38 9.31 -6.03
N MET A 116 0.29 10.06 -5.75
CA MET A 116 -1.02 9.81 -6.36
C MET A 116 -0.99 10.01 -7.88
N LEU A 117 -0.32 11.07 -8.35
CA LEU A 117 -0.19 11.35 -9.78
C LEU A 117 0.64 10.28 -10.49
N LEU A 118 1.79 9.91 -9.96
CA LEU A 118 2.68 8.93 -10.59
C LEU A 118 2.03 7.54 -10.63
N ASN A 119 1.50 7.06 -9.52
CA ASN A 119 0.88 5.73 -9.47
C ASN A 119 -0.38 5.68 -10.35
N GLY A 120 -1.24 6.71 -10.30
CA GLY A 120 -2.38 6.80 -11.18
C GLY A 120 -1.98 6.81 -12.65
N PHE A 121 -1.03 7.67 -13.03
CA PHE A 121 -0.53 7.76 -14.39
C PHE A 121 0.04 6.43 -14.90
N LEU A 122 0.85 5.74 -14.11
CA LEU A 122 1.43 4.44 -14.49
C LEU A 122 0.36 3.39 -14.74
N VAL A 123 -0.63 3.28 -13.84
CA VAL A 123 -1.76 2.35 -14.02
C VAL A 123 -2.52 2.66 -15.30
N GLY A 124 -2.81 3.95 -15.54
CA GLY A 124 -3.48 4.38 -16.76
C GLY A 124 -2.66 4.14 -18.02
N ALA A 125 -1.35 4.46 -17.99
CA ALA A 125 -0.47 4.29 -19.12
C ALA A 125 -0.33 2.80 -19.53
N ILE A 126 -0.16 1.91 -18.57
CA ILE A 126 -0.12 0.46 -18.82
C ILE A 126 -1.46 -0.01 -19.41
N SER A 127 -2.58 0.47 -18.83
CA SER A 127 -3.92 0.13 -19.34
C SER A 127 -4.22 0.67 -20.74
N GLY A 128 -3.51 1.72 -21.18
CA GLY A 128 -3.68 2.28 -22.53
C GLY A 128 -2.85 1.58 -23.60
N ILE A 129 -1.72 0.95 -23.22
CA ILE A 129 -0.82 0.29 -24.16
C ILE A 129 -1.24 -1.16 -24.43
N ALA A 130 -1.69 -1.87 -23.41
CA ALA A 130 -1.95 -3.30 -23.48
C ALA A 130 -3.42 -3.60 -23.84
N ASP A 131 -3.66 -4.80 -24.40
CA ASP A 131 -5.02 -5.30 -24.63
C ASP A 131 -5.84 -5.28 -23.33
N PRO A 132 -7.11 -4.83 -23.35
CA PRO A 132 -7.94 -4.75 -22.15
C PRO A 132 -8.10 -6.09 -21.42
N LEU A 133 -8.13 -7.23 -22.13
CA LEU A 133 -8.23 -8.55 -21.51
C LEU A 133 -6.94 -8.91 -20.78
N VAL A 134 -5.78 -8.59 -21.36
CA VAL A 134 -4.45 -8.76 -20.75
C VAL A 134 -4.34 -7.92 -19.48
N VAL A 135 -4.74 -6.63 -19.56
CA VAL A 135 -4.77 -5.74 -18.40
C VAL A 135 -5.69 -6.29 -17.31
N ALA A 136 -6.89 -6.73 -17.67
CA ALA A 136 -7.83 -7.32 -16.71
C ALA A 136 -7.27 -8.57 -16.06
N ALA A 137 -6.64 -9.47 -16.82
CA ALA A 137 -6.07 -10.70 -16.29
C ALA A 137 -4.84 -10.47 -15.38
N LEU A 138 -4.00 -9.50 -15.72
CA LEU A 138 -2.76 -9.24 -14.99
C LEU A 138 -2.91 -8.23 -13.84
N VAL A 139 -3.78 -7.23 -13.97
CA VAL A 139 -3.90 -6.13 -12.99
C VAL A 139 -5.09 -6.32 -12.05
N ALA A 140 -6.25 -6.76 -12.54
CA ALA A 140 -7.45 -6.79 -11.70
C ALA A 140 -7.33 -7.71 -10.46
N PRO A 141 -6.68 -8.90 -10.51
CA PRO A 141 -6.68 -9.80 -9.36
C PRO A 141 -6.10 -9.19 -8.08
N HIS A 142 -4.99 -8.46 -8.19
CA HIS A 142 -4.35 -7.77 -7.05
C HIS A 142 -4.76 -6.30 -6.94
N GLY A 143 -5.00 -5.63 -8.07
CA GLY A 143 -5.33 -4.21 -8.13
C GLY A 143 -6.59 -3.83 -7.36
N VAL A 144 -7.60 -4.71 -7.28
CA VAL A 144 -8.82 -4.48 -6.48
C VAL A 144 -8.54 -4.38 -4.98
N ILE A 145 -7.38 -4.87 -4.51
CA ILE A 145 -6.93 -4.78 -3.13
C ILE A 145 -5.92 -3.63 -2.96
N GLU A 146 -4.96 -3.54 -3.88
CA GLU A 146 -3.84 -2.61 -3.81
C GLU A 146 -4.25 -1.16 -4.07
N LEU A 147 -5.02 -0.89 -5.14
CA LEU A 147 -5.39 0.49 -5.49
C LEU A 147 -6.19 1.19 -4.39
N PRO A 148 -7.20 0.56 -3.74
CA PRO A 148 -7.82 1.15 -2.56
C PRO A 148 -6.84 1.42 -1.42
N ALA A 149 -5.86 0.53 -1.18
CA ALA A 149 -4.86 0.72 -0.13
C ALA A 149 -3.97 1.95 -0.41
N ILE A 150 -3.52 2.15 -1.64
CA ILE A 150 -2.75 3.34 -2.08
C ILE A 150 -3.59 4.61 -1.93
N ILE A 151 -4.87 4.58 -2.33
CA ILE A 151 -5.78 5.73 -2.18
C ILE A 151 -6.00 6.07 -0.70
N ILE A 152 -6.13 5.07 0.17
CA ILE A 152 -6.23 5.29 1.62
C ILE A 152 -4.96 5.93 2.17
N ALA A 153 -3.79 5.47 1.74
CA ALA A 153 -2.51 6.07 2.10
C ALA A 153 -2.42 7.54 1.67
N GLY A 154 -2.77 7.85 0.42
CA GLY A 154 -2.84 9.21 -0.11
C GLY A 154 -3.82 10.10 0.64
N GLY A 155 -5.03 9.59 0.93
CA GLY A 155 -6.04 10.30 1.72
C GLY A 155 -5.54 10.66 3.12
N LEU A 156 -4.84 9.73 3.78
CA LEU A 156 -4.23 10.00 5.10
C LEU A 156 -3.08 11.00 4.99
N GLY A 157 -2.29 10.96 3.92
CA GLY A 157 -1.26 11.95 3.63
C GLY A 157 -1.85 13.36 3.48
N PHE A 158 -2.97 13.52 2.75
CA PHE A 158 -3.68 14.82 2.66
C PHE A 158 -4.30 15.25 3.99
N HIS A 159 -4.81 14.32 4.79
CA HIS A 159 -5.28 14.62 6.14
C HIS A 159 -4.14 15.12 7.05
N LEU A 160 -2.98 14.48 6.98
CA LEU A 160 -1.78 14.90 7.69
C LEU A 160 -1.32 16.29 7.21
N ALA A 161 -1.29 16.53 5.90
CA ALA A 161 -0.94 17.83 5.31
C ALA A 161 -1.86 18.97 5.81
N ALA A 162 -3.17 18.72 5.84
CA ALA A 162 -4.14 19.68 6.37
C ALA A 162 -3.91 19.95 7.88
N THR A 163 -3.48 18.93 8.63
CA THR A 163 -3.15 19.08 10.05
C THR A 163 -1.88 19.90 10.24
N VAL A 164 -0.82 19.60 9.49
CA VAL A 164 0.44 20.38 9.51
C VAL A 164 0.18 21.85 9.15
N ALA A 165 -0.54 22.08 8.06
CA ALA A 165 -0.93 23.43 7.67
C ALA A 165 -1.79 24.14 8.73
N GLY A 166 -2.64 23.40 9.44
CA GLY A 166 -3.42 23.92 10.57
C GLY A 166 -2.56 24.35 11.75
N VAL A 167 -1.50 23.58 12.07
CA VAL A 167 -0.53 23.94 13.12
C VAL A 167 0.21 25.22 12.75
N PHE A 168 0.70 25.35 11.52
CA PHE A 168 1.37 26.58 11.06
C PHE A 168 0.46 27.81 11.09
N ARG A 169 -0.84 27.64 10.86
CA ARG A 169 -1.84 28.73 10.92
C ARG A 169 -2.38 28.98 12.34
N GLY A 170 -1.94 28.21 13.34
CA GLY A 170 -2.44 28.33 14.71
C GLY A 170 -3.90 27.84 14.91
N THR A 171 -4.48 27.12 13.92
CA THR A 171 -5.84 26.58 14.00
C THR A 171 -5.87 25.14 14.54
N ARG A 172 -4.70 24.49 14.67
CA ARG A 172 -4.51 23.16 15.28
C ARG A 172 -3.29 23.19 16.20
N THR A 173 -3.19 22.21 17.07
CA THR A 173 -2.15 22.10 18.09
C THR A 173 -1.10 21.04 17.72
N SER A 174 0.05 21.06 18.38
CA SER A 174 1.03 19.97 18.30
C SER A 174 0.48 18.63 18.78
N THR A 175 -0.50 18.65 19.70
CA THR A 175 -1.19 17.47 20.18
C THR A 175 -2.04 16.84 19.10
N ASP A 176 -2.71 17.66 18.26
CA ASP A 176 -3.47 17.17 17.10
C ASP A 176 -2.54 16.51 16.08
N LEU A 177 -1.40 17.14 15.79
CA LEU A 177 -0.39 16.57 14.90
C LEU A 177 0.14 15.23 15.43
N ALA A 178 0.46 15.15 16.72
CA ALA A 178 0.90 13.90 17.33
C ALA A 178 -0.18 12.80 17.28
N ALA A 179 -1.45 13.15 17.39
CA ALA A 179 -2.56 12.21 17.23
C ALA A 179 -2.66 11.66 15.81
N VAL A 180 -2.53 12.55 14.78
CA VAL A 180 -2.56 12.12 13.37
C VAL A 180 -1.33 11.30 13.00
N LEU A 181 -0.14 11.61 13.53
CA LEU A 181 1.06 10.78 13.31
C LEU A 181 0.91 9.37 13.91
N ARG A 182 0.31 9.25 15.10
CA ARG A 182 -0.03 7.93 15.68
C ARG A 182 -1.06 7.18 14.84
N LEU A 183 -2.06 7.87 14.31
CA LEU A 183 -3.02 7.28 13.38
C LEU A 183 -2.31 6.81 12.10
N ALA A 184 -1.42 7.62 11.53
CA ALA A 184 -0.62 7.30 10.35
C ALA A 184 0.19 6.01 10.53
N TYR A 185 0.89 5.88 11.66
CA TYR A 185 1.62 4.67 12.00
C TYR A 185 0.71 3.43 12.09
N ARG A 186 -0.45 3.54 12.76
CA ARG A 186 -1.40 2.42 12.90
C ARG A 186 -1.99 2.02 11.56
N VAL A 187 -2.41 3.00 10.74
CA VAL A 187 -2.94 2.73 9.40
C VAL A 187 -1.87 2.09 8.51
N LEU A 188 -0.62 2.56 8.55
CA LEU A 188 0.48 1.97 7.79
C LEU A 188 0.73 0.50 8.16
N LEU A 189 0.62 0.13 9.46
CA LEU A 189 0.67 -1.27 9.89
C LEU A 189 -0.51 -2.09 9.36
N GLY A 190 -1.71 -1.51 9.34
CA GLY A 190 -2.89 -2.16 8.74
C GLY A 190 -2.76 -2.36 7.24
N LEU A 191 -2.26 -1.34 6.53
CA LEU A 191 -1.99 -1.43 5.10
C LEU A 191 -0.91 -2.44 4.78
N ALA A 192 0.10 -2.64 5.64
CA ALA A 192 1.10 -3.70 5.45
C ALA A 192 0.46 -5.08 5.30
N VAL A 193 -0.56 -5.39 6.12
CA VAL A 193 -1.30 -6.67 6.01
C VAL A 193 -2.05 -6.76 4.68
N VAL A 194 -2.76 -5.69 4.29
CA VAL A 194 -3.53 -5.63 3.04
C VAL A 194 -2.61 -5.79 1.83
N LEU A 195 -1.46 -5.09 1.82
CA LEU A 195 -0.50 -5.12 0.72
C LEU A 195 0.25 -6.45 0.63
N VAL A 196 0.54 -7.11 1.76
CA VAL A 196 1.08 -8.48 1.75
C VAL A 196 0.10 -9.44 1.07
N VAL A 197 -1.21 -9.31 1.34
CA VAL A 197 -2.23 -10.13 0.65
C VAL A 197 -2.28 -9.80 -0.84
N ALA A 198 -2.27 -8.51 -1.23
CA ALA A 198 -2.27 -8.11 -2.64
C ALA A 198 -1.03 -8.65 -3.37
N SER A 199 0.16 -8.52 -2.77
CA SER A 199 1.42 -9.02 -3.35
C SER A 199 1.45 -10.54 -3.45
N PHE A 200 0.81 -11.26 -2.52
CA PHE A 200 0.64 -12.70 -2.63
C PHE A 200 -0.25 -13.07 -3.83
N VAL A 201 -1.36 -12.38 -4.00
CA VAL A 201 -2.25 -12.56 -5.17
C VAL A 201 -1.48 -12.28 -6.46
N GLU A 202 -0.71 -11.19 -6.51
CA GLU A 202 0.08 -10.81 -7.68
C GLU A 202 1.15 -11.85 -8.03
N ALA A 203 1.95 -12.27 -7.06
CA ALA A 203 3.08 -13.15 -7.31
C ALA A 203 2.68 -14.62 -7.58
N PHE A 204 1.60 -15.11 -6.95
CA PHE A 204 1.26 -16.53 -6.98
C PHE A 204 -0.03 -16.86 -7.73
N LEU A 205 -1.04 -15.97 -7.71
CA LEU A 205 -2.34 -16.25 -8.31
C LEU A 205 -2.52 -15.59 -9.67
N THR A 206 -2.02 -14.36 -9.84
CA THR A 206 -2.16 -13.61 -11.09
C THR A 206 -1.60 -14.36 -12.31
N PRO A 207 -0.40 -15.00 -12.25
CA PRO A 207 0.11 -15.76 -13.39
C PRO A 207 -0.82 -16.90 -13.81
N ALA A 208 -1.31 -17.68 -12.84
CA ALA A 208 -2.23 -18.79 -13.12
C ALA A 208 -3.58 -18.32 -13.69
N ILE A 209 -4.09 -17.18 -13.21
CA ILE A 209 -5.31 -16.56 -13.74
C ILE A 209 -5.07 -16.09 -15.19
N ALA A 210 -3.95 -15.44 -15.44
CA ALA A 210 -3.59 -14.93 -16.76
C ALA A 210 -3.45 -16.08 -17.77
N GLU A 211 -2.77 -17.17 -17.43
CA GLU A 211 -2.68 -18.37 -18.25
C GLU A 211 -4.08 -18.94 -18.59
N ALA A 212 -4.96 -19.03 -17.59
CA ALA A 212 -6.31 -19.59 -17.80
C ALA A 212 -7.23 -18.69 -18.65
N VAL A 213 -7.00 -17.36 -18.64
CA VAL A 213 -7.86 -16.38 -19.34
C VAL A 213 -7.34 -16.09 -20.76
N LEU A 214 -6.01 -16.15 -20.97
CA LEU A 214 -5.35 -15.77 -22.21
C LEU A 214 -5.00 -16.98 -23.11
N ALA A 215 -5.15 -18.23 -22.59
CA ALA A 215 -5.02 -19.47 -23.37
C ALA A 215 -6.24 -19.69 -24.27
#